data_598ce25d02c6556bbd529e844908cb1e
#
_entry.id   598ce25d02c6556bbd529e844908cb1e
#
_cell.length_a   1.000
_cell.length_b   1.000
_cell.length_c   1.000
_cell.angle_alpha   90.00
_cell.angle_beta   90.00
_cell.angle_gamma   90.00
#
_symmetry.space_group_name_H-M   'P 1'
#
loop_
_entity.id
_entity.type
_entity.pdbx_description
1 polymer ?
#
loop_
_entity_poly.entity_id
_entity_poly.type
_entity_poly.pdbx_seq_one_letter_code
_entity_poly.pdbx_strand_id
1 'polypeptide(L)'
;MKRSSNVTERRKYQRVIIRTPLHLNVPGESKQSPGLVVNASESGLLIQTFKDIPIGRRVLIEVLFPKGVKVATLHAIAEIVWKDISIWEDWEGFLYGLNFVEISDEDYDKLKRILSSQSNLEEVMFAGEFDHKERLVVKTKFA
;
A
#
# COMPACT_ATOMS: atom_id res chain seq x y z
N MET A 1 -3.37 -12.86 -19.76
CA MET A 1 -3.62 -12.41 -19.84
C MET A 1 -4.17 -12.03 -20.00
N LYS A 2 -4.47 -11.55 -19.91
CA LYS A 2 -4.94 -10.95 -20.04
C LYS A 2 -5.52 -10.34 -19.80
N ARG A 3 -5.57 -9.89 -19.58
CA ARG A 3 -6.09 -9.25 -19.32
C ARG A 3 -6.68 -8.61 -19.47
N SER A 4 -6.91 -8.29 -19.42
CA SER A 4 -7.52 -7.65 -19.63
C SER A 4 -8.27 -7.16 -19.69
N SER A 5 -7.67 -7.08 -19.80
CA SER A 5 -8.52 -6.47 -20.27
C SER A 5 -9.66 -5.84 -19.88
N ASN A 6 -10.13 -6.16 -19.63
CA ASN A 6 -11.37 -5.74 -19.17
C ASN A 6 -11.24 -4.76 -18.06
N VAL A 7 -11.76 -3.62 -18.22
CA VAL A 7 -11.56 -2.56 -17.28
C VAL A 7 -12.06 -2.90 -15.90
N THR A 8 -13.23 -3.49 -15.80
CA THR A 8 -13.79 -3.79 -14.50
C THR A 8 -13.05 -4.92 -13.83
N GLU A 9 -12.30 -5.66 -14.61
CA GLU A 9 -11.59 -6.79 -14.06
C GLU A 9 -10.13 -6.56 -13.87
N ARG A 10 -9.65 -5.38 -14.18
CA ARG A 10 -8.22 -5.20 -14.09
C ARG A 10 -7.73 -5.28 -12.67
N ARG A 11 -8.58 -5.03 -11.71
CA ARG A 11 -8.21 -5.20 -10.32
C ARG A 11 -8.62 -6.58 -9.88
N LYS A 12 -7.71 -7.50 -10.03
CA LYS A 12 -7.97 -8.88 -9.74
C LYS A 12 -8.18 -9.12 -8.25
N TYR A 13 -7.52 -8.34 -7.40
CA TYR A 13 -7.58 -8.50 -5.96
C TYR A 13 -8.19 -7.27 -5.36
N GLN A 14 -8.95 -7.48 -4.30
CA GLN A 14 -9.59 -6.40 -3.60
C GLN A 14 -8.57 -5.57 -2.86
N ARG A 15 -8.73 -4.26 -2.89
CA ARG A 15 -7.87 -3.35 -2.14
C ARG A 15 -8.44 -3.12 -0.76
N VAL A 16 -7.56 -3.04 0.21
CA VAL A 16 -7.91 -2.83 1.60
C VAL A 16 -7.15 -1.62 2.09
N ILE A 17 -7.84 -0.74 2.79
CA ILE A 17 -7.20 0.45 3.33
C ILE A 17 -6.39 0.05 4.54
N ILE A 18 -5.10 0.29 4.46
CA ILE A 18 -4.16 -0.01 5.55
C ILE A 18 -3.25 1.19 5.67
N ARG A 19 -3.24 1.81 6.84
CA ARG A 19 -2.39 2.95 7.07
C ARG A 19 -1.25 2.53 7.97
N THR A 20 -0.09 2.32 7.38
CA THR A 20 1.02 1.81 8.15
C THR A 20 2.32 2.28 7.51
N PRO A 21 3.36 2.48 8.33
CA PRO A 21 4.64 2.96 7.78
C PRO A 21 5.38 1.89 7.02
N LEU A 22 6.23 2.34 6.12
CA LEU A 22 7.13 1.44 5.42
C LEU A 22 8.45 2.16 5.18
N HIS A 23 9.46 1.36 4.89
CA HIS A 23 10.75 1.86 4.46
C HIS A 23 10.99 1.42 3.02
N LEU A 24 11.55 2.33 2.23
CA LEU A 24 11.89 2.07 0.84
C LEU A 24 13.38 2.10 0.67
N ASN A 25 13.92 1.09 0.02
CA ASN A 25 15.31 1.09 -0.39
C ASN A 25 15.36 1.13 -1.91
N VAL A 26 15.88 2.22 -2.43
CA VAL A 26 16.08 2.34 -3.88
C VAL A 26 17.47 1.83 -4.18
N PRO A 27 17.62 0.82 -5.04
CA PRO A 27 18.95 0.28 -5.31
C PRO A 27 19.91 1.38 -5.79
N GLY A 28 21.09 1.38 -5.23
CA GLY A 28 22.08 2.40 -5.53
C GLY A 28 22.10 3.53 -4.53
N GLU A 29 21.13 3.60 -3.63
CA GLU A 29 21.11 4.63 -2.62
C GLU A 29 21.45 4.04 -1.28
N SER A 30 22.15 4.83 -0.47
CA SER A 30 22.68 4.32 0.79
C SER A 30 21.67 4.41 1.93
N LYS A 31 20.66 5.25 1.80
CA LYS A 31 19.71 5.47 2.89
C LYS A 31 18.33 5.00 2.51
N GLN A 32 17.63 4.47 3.48
CA GLN A 32 16.22 4.16 3.32
C GLN A 32 15.41 5.44 3.34
N SER A 33 14.29 5.40 2.64
CA SER A 33 13.34 6.51 2.65
C SER A 33 12.07 6.05 3.34
N PRO A 34 11.51 6.89 4.18
CA PRO A 34 10.24 6.52 4.83
C PRO A 34 9.06 6.77 3.92
N GLY A 35 8.01 6.05 4.17
CA GLY A 35 6.77 6.23 3.45
C GLY A 35 5.61 5.70 4.26
N LEU A 36 4.43 5.80 3.68
CA LEU A 36 3.20 5.37 4.31
C LEU A 36 2.40 4.54 3.33
N VAL A 37 2.02 3.35 3.73
CA VAL A 37 1.10 2.55 2.95
C VAL A 37 -0.28 3.18 3.11
N VAL A 38 -0.99 3.31 2.00
CA VAL A 38 -2.33 3.87 1.99
C VAL A 38 -3.35 2.77 1.81
N ASN A 39 -3.13 1.90 0.85
CA ASN A 39 -3.95 0.70 0.73
C ASN A 39 -3.11 -0.40 0.12
N ALA A 40 -3.63 -1.61 0.19
CA ALA A 40 -2.89 -2.80 -0.21
C ALA A 40 -3.83 -3.83 -0.79
N SER A 41 -3.27 -4.68 -1.64
CA SER A 41 -3.94 -5.86 -2.15
C SER A 41 -2.90 -6.96 -2.22
N GLU A 42 -3.32 -8.15 -2.69
CA GLU A 42 -2.36 -9.24 -2.83
C GLU A 42 -1.35 -8.97 -3.93
N SER A 43 -1.60 -8.03 -4.82
CA SER A 43 -0.69 -7.77 -5.93
C SER A 43 0.20 -6.56 -5.72
N GLY A 44 -0.11 -5.70 -4.76
CA GLY A 44 0.72 -4.51 -4.59
C GLY A 44 0.19 -3.54 -3.57
N LEU A 45 0.77 -2.36 -3.58
CA LEU A 45 0.49 -1.32 -2.60
C LEU A 45 0.28 0.03 -3.28
N LEU A 46 -0.49 0.88 -2.62
CA LEU A 46 -0.50 2.31 -2.91
C LEU A 46 0.19 2.98 -1.73
N ILE A 47 1.20 3.78 -2.01
CA ILE A 47 1.99 4.40 -0.94
C ILE A 47 2.17 5.88 -1.18
N GLN A 48 2.48 6.58 -0.09
CA GLN A 48 2.89 7.98 -0.11
C GLN A 48 4.31 8.08 0.39
N THR A 49 5.11 8.91 -0.26
CA THR A 49 6.45 9.20 0.21
C THR A 49 6.93 10.50 -0.39
N PHE A 50 7.95 11.10 0.22
CA PHE A 50 8.57 12.31 -0.32
C PHE A 50 9.62 11.99 -1.37
N LYS A 51 10.00 10.75 -1.50
CA LYS A 51 11.08 10.35 -2.40
C LYS A 51 10.56 10.35 -3.83
N ASP A 52 11.32 10.97 -4.72
CA ASP A 52 10.99 11.01 -6.14
C ASP A 52 11.63 9.80 -6.81
N ILE A 53 10.81 8.88 -7.30
CA ILE A 53 11.28 7.63 -7.88
C ILE A 53 10.65 7.46 -9.25
N PRO A 54 11.43 7.15 -10.28
CA PRO A 54 10.84 7.02 -11.63
C PRO A 54 9.96 5.79 -11.75
N ILE A 55 8.96 5.89 -12.61
CA ILE A 55 8.14 4.74 -12.96
C ILE A 55 9.02 3.68 -13.59
N GLY A 56 8.78 2.44 -13.24
CA GLY A 56 9.55 1.31 -13.74
C GLY A 56 10.69 0.90 -12.83
N ARG A 57 11.01 1.72 -11.86
CA ARG A 57 12.08 1.39 -10.93
C ARG A 57 11.62 0.33 -9.96
N ARG A 58 12.50 -0.61 -9.66
CA ARG A 58 12.25 -1.60 -8.61
C ARG A 58 12.84 -1.12 -7.32
N VAL A 59 12.12 -1.36 -6.24
CA VAL A 59 12.52 -0.91 -4.91
C VAL A 59 12.30 -2.05 -3.94
N LEU A 60 13.11 -2.07 -2.89
CA LEU A 60 12.91 -3.00 -1.80
C LEU A 60 12.06 -2.30 -0.77
N ILE A 61 11.04 -2.98 -0.30
CA ILE A 61 10.14 -2.39 0.69
C ILE A 61 10.11 -3.25 1.93
N GLU A 62 9.99 -2.56 3.06
CA GLU A 62 9.78 -3.18 4.35
C GLU A 62 8.58 -2.51 4.96
N VAL A 63 7.48 -3.26 5.10
CA VAL A 63 6.25 -2.72 5.63
C VAL A 63 6.14 -3.13 7.09
N LEU A 64 5.76 -2.20 7.94
CA LEU A 64 5.72 -2.41 9.38
C LEU A 64 4.28 -2.46 9.83
N PHE A 65 3.86 -3.60 10.39
CA PHE A 65 2.49 -3.77 10.84
C PHE A 65 2.45 -3.91 12.35
N PRO A 66 1.58 -3.18 13.02
CA PRO A 66 1.37 -3.44 14.44
C PRO A 66 0.67 -4.78 14.61
N LYS A 67 1.12 -5.54 15.58
CA LYS A 67 0.54 -6.85 15.87
C LYS A 67 0.53 -7.02 17.37
N GLY A 68 -0.55 -6.56 18.00
CA GLY A 68 -0.60 -6.51 19.44
C GLY A 68 0.45 -5.55 19.94
N VAL A 69 1.32 -6.01 20.81
CA VAL A 69 2.40 -5.17 21.34
C VAL A 69 3.67 -5.29 20.53
N LYS A 70 3.63 -6.06 19.44
CA LYS A 70 4.80 -6.29 18.61
C LYS A 70 4.59 -5.66 17.24
N VAL A 71 5.68 -5.56 16.50
CA VAL A 71 5.65 -5.09 15.13
C VAL A 71 6.07 -6.26 14.25
N ALA A 72 5.23 -6.58 13.29
CA ALA A 72 5.57 -7.56 12.27
C ALA A 72 6.06 -6.83 11.04
N THR A 73 6.98 -7.44 10.32
CA THR A 73 7.50 -6.84 9.11
C THR A 73 7.23 -7.74 7.92
N LEU A 74 7.11 -7.10 6.78
CA LEU A 74 6.90 -7.77 5.52
C LEU A 74 7.85 -7.16 4.50
N HIS A 75 8.60 -8.01 3.82
CA HIS A 75 9.59 -7.56 2.84
C HIS A 75 9.19 -8.01 1.45
N ALA A 76 9.46 -7.17 0.47
CA ALA A 76 9.20 -7.53 -0.91
C ALA A 76 10.01 -6.64 -1.82
N ILE A 77 10.15 -7.07 -3.06
CA ILE A 77 10.65 -6.24 -4.13
C ILE A 77 9.44 -5.85 -4.96
N ALA A 78 9.29 -4.56 -5.20
CA ALA A 78 8.14 -4.05 -5.93
C ALA A 78 8.61 -3.12 -7.03
N GLU A 79 7.77 -2.96 -8.03
CA GLU A 79 8.05 -2.09 -9.15
C GLU A 79 7.07 -0.92 -9.13
N ILE A 80 7.58 0.27 -9.34
CA ILE A 80 6.74 1.48 -9.43
C ILE A 80 6.03 1.42 -10.78
N VAL A 81 4.70 1.29 -10.75
CA VAL A 81 3.94 1.20 -12.00
C VAL A 81 3.05 2.42 -12.21
N TRP A 82 2.92 3.25 -11.19
CA TRP A 82 2.04 4.41 -11.29
C TRP A 82 2.56 5.47 -10.34
N LYS A 83 2.45 6.74 -10.74
CA LYS A 83 3.00 7.83 -9.97
C LYS A 83 2.12 9.06 -10.14
N ASP A 84 1.91 9.76 -9.05
CA ASP A 84 1.19 11.02 -9.09
C ASP A 84 1.78 11.92 -8.02
N ILE A 85 1.55 13.21 -8.18
CA ILE A 85 1.97 14.18 -7.20
C ILE A 85 0.84 14.32 -6.18
N SER A 86 1.21 14.30 -4.91
CA SER A 86 0.23 14.43 -3.85
C SER A 86 0.50 15.70 -3.08
N ILE A 87 -0.44 16.63 -3.13
CA ILE A 87 -0.35 17.88 -2.40
C ILE A 87 -1.54 17.93 -1.47
N TRP A 88 -1.26 18.16 -0.19
CA TRP A 88 -2.31 18.09 0.80
C TRP A 88 -1.99 19.04 1.93
N GLU A 89 -2.66 20.18 1.94
CA GLU A 89 -2.39 21.19 2.94
C GLU A 89 -0.91 21.50 3.01
N ASP A 90 -0.26 21.12 4.09
CA ASP A 90 1.17 21.38 4.27
C ASP A 90 2.05 20.27 3.76
N TRP A 91 1.46 19.22 3.20
CA TRP A 91 2.22 18.07 2.77
C TRP A 91 2.31 18.03 1.25
N GLU A 92 3.51 17.82 0.76
CA GLU A 92 3.74 17.73 -0.67
C GLU A 92 4.68 16.57 -0.92
N GLY A 93 4.26 15.64 -1.77
CA GLY A 93 5.07 14.48 -2.06
C GLY A 93 4.48 13.71 -3.22
N PHE A 94 4.63 12.40 -3.17
CA PHE A 94 4.23 11.55 -4.29
C PHE A 94 3.38 10.39 -3.81
N LEU A 95 2.46 9.99 -4.69
CA LEU A 95 1.72 8.74 -4.56
C LEU A 95 2.28 7.78 -5.58
N TYR A 96 2.47 6.55 -5.17
CA TYR A 96 2.98 5.51 -6.05
C TYR A 96 2.11 4.28 -5.96
N GLY A 97 1.83 3.70 -7.13
CA GLY A 97 1.29 2.36 -7.20
C GLY A 97 2.43 1.40 -7.42
N LEU A 98 2.51 0.38 -6.58
CA LEU A 98 3.57 -0.61 -6.64
C LEU A 98 2.99 -1.98 -6.90
N ASN A 99 3.60 -2.71 -7.83
CA ASN A 99 3.29 -4.13 -8.01
C ASN A 99 4.40 -4.94 -7.38
N PHE A 100 4.02 -5.98 -6.65
CA PHE A 100 5.03 -6.89 -6.12
C PHE A 100 5.67 -7.66 -7.27
N VAL A 101 6.99 -7.67 -7.26
CA VAL A 101 7.77 -8.44 -8.23
C VAL A 101 8.24 -9.73 -7.59
N GLU A 102 8.63 -9.63 -6.34
CA GLU A 102 9.16 -10.79 -5.64
C GLU A 102 8.79 -10.67 -4.17
N ILE A 103 8.15 -11.70 -3.65
CA ILE A 103 7.79 -11.77 -2.24
C ILE A 103 7.86 -13.23 -1.85
N SER A 104 8.42 -13.50 -0.68
CA SER A 104 8.54 -14.88 -0.21
C SER A 104 7.18 -15.44 0.13
N ASP A 105 7.08 -16.78 0.13
CA ASP A 105 5.82 -17.41 0.51
C ASP A 105 5.41 -17.02 1.92
N GLU A 106 6.37 -16.94 2.80
CA GLU A 106 6.09 -16.58 4.18
C GLU A 106 5.52 -15.18 4.28
N ASP A 107 6.12 -14.23 3.58
CA ASP A 107 5.65 -12.86 3.60
C ASP A 107 4.32 -12.72 2.87
N TYR A 108 4.13 -13.48 1.82
CA TYR A 108 2.86 -13.46 1.11
C TYR A 108 1.73 -13.97 2.02
N ASP A 109 1.99 -15.00 2.79
CA ASP A 109 1.01 -15.48 3.76
C ASP A 109 0.70 -14.44 4.81
N LYS A 110 1.73 -13.74 5.28
CA LYS A 110 1.51 -12.64 6.22
C LYS A 110 0.60 -11.58 5.61
N LEU A 111 0.87 -11.22 4.37
CA LEU A 111 0.09 -10.23 3.67
C LEU A 111 -1.37 -10.64 3.58
N LYS A 112 -1.62 -11.88 3.20
CA LYS A 112 -2.99 -12.35 3.07
C LYS A 112 -3.72 -12.29 4.41
N ARG A 113 -3.05 -12.67 5.48
CA ARG A 113 -3.66 -12.62 6.80
C ARG A 113 -3.98 -11.19 7.22
N ILE A 114 -3.05 -10.28 6.93
CA ILE A 114 -3.26 -8.88 7.27
C ILE A 114 -4.42 -8.30 6.47
N LEU A 115 -4.49 -8.62 5.19
CA LEU A 115 -5.57 -8.10 4.36
C LEU A 115 -6.92 -8.62 4.84
N SER A 116 -7.01 -9.88 5.20
CA SER A 116 -8.26 -10.43 5.71
C SER A 116 -8.68 -9.75 7.00
N SER A 117 -7.73 -9.56 7.88
CA SER A 117 -8.00 -8.96 9.17
C SER A 117 -8.45 -7.52 9.01
N GLN A 118 -7.76 -6.76 8.17
CA GLN A 118 -8.09 -5.36 7.96
C GLN A 118 -9.40 -5.21 7.21
N SER A 119 -9.66 -6.10 6.29
CA SER A 119 -10.90 -6.06 5.54
C SER A 119 -12.09 -6.21 6.47
N ASN A 120 -12.02 -7.17 7.37
CA ASN A 120 -13.09 -7.37 8.34
C ASN A 120 -13.24 -6.18 9.25
N LEU A 121 -12.14 -5.62 9.67
CA LEU A 121 -12.16 -4.45 10.53
C LEU A 121 -12.78 -3.26 9.81
N GLU A 122 -12.43 -3.08 8.55
CA GLU A 122 -12.99 -1.99 7.78
C GLU A 122 -14.50 -2.12 7.62
N GLU A 123 -14.97 -3.30 7.41
CA GLU A 123 -16.39 -3.51 7.28
C GLU A 123 -17.12 -3.15 8.57
N VAL A 124 -16.56 -3.56 9.68
CA VAL A 124 -17.16 -3.24 10.96
C VAL A 124 -17.17 -1.74 11.19
N MET A 125 -16.06 -1.09 10.88
CA MET A 125 -15.98 0.34 11.07
C MET A 125 -16.95 1.09 10.19
N PHE A 126 -17.10 0.65 8.95
CA PHE A 126 -18.08 1.26 8.08
C PHE A 126 -19.48 1.13 8.62
N ALA A 127 -19.82 -0.02 9.14
CA ALA A 127 -21.15 -0.23 9.66
C ALA A 127 -21.41 0.63 10.87
N GLY A 128 -20.40 0.82 11.72
CA GLY A 128 -20.59 1.54 12.95
C GLY A 128 -20.19 2.99 12.92
N GLU A 129 -19.25 3.33 12.05
CA GLU A 129 -18.66 4.65 12.06
C GLU A 129 -18.78 5.39 10.77
N PHE A 130 -19.64 4.92 9.88
CA PHE A 130 -19.68 5.48 8.58
C PHE A 130 -20.12 6.93 8.55
N ASP A 131 -20.70 7.41 9.58
CA ASP A 131 -21.11 8.79 9.63
C ASP A 131 -19.96 9.75 9.93
N HIS A 132 -18.80 9.26 10.23
CA HIS A 132 -17.65 10.13 10.47
C HIS A 132 -17.09 10.62 9.15
N LYS A 133 -17.18 11.90 8.95
CA LYS A 133 -16.84 12.49 7.67
C LYS A 133 -15.40 12.34 7.29
N GLU A 134 -14.52 12.57 8.21
CA GLU A 134 -13.11 12.51 7.86
C GLU A 134 -12.70 11.11 7.47
N ARG A 135 -13.31 10.13 8.07
CA ARG A 135 -12.99 8.77 7.71
C ARG A 135 -13.41 8.44 6.31
N LEU A 136 -14.59 8.89 5.94
CA LEU A 136 -15.08 8.68 4.60
C LEU A 136 -14.23 9.36 3.57
N VAL A 137 -13.83 10.58 3.87
CA VAL A 137 -13.01 11.34 2.94
C VAL A 137 -11.71 10.61 2.67
N VAL A 138 -11.08 10.11 3.72
CA VAL A 138 -9.82 9.41 3.57
C VAL A 138 -10.00 8.18 2.70
N LYS A 139 -11.04 7.40 2.96
CA LYS A 139 -11.24 6.19 2.20
C LYS A 139 -11.54 6.46 0.75
N THR A 140 -12.34 7.46 0.51
CA THR A 140 -12.68 7.82 -0.85
C THR A 140 -11.45 8.26 -1.62
N LYS A 141 -10.60 8.97 -0.95
CA LYS A 141 -9.43 9.51 -1.59
C LYS A 141 -8.51 8.43 -2.11
N PHE A 142 -8.38 7.37 -1.39
CA PHE A 142 -7.41 6.35 -1.72
C PHE A 142 -8.01 5.06 -2.24
N ALA A 143 -9.28 4.94 -2.21
CA ALA A 143 -9.92 3.73 -2.68
C ALA A 143 -10.18 3.71 -4.22
#